data_180d92e2f2659a36413ac057d3bee2a5
#
_entry.id   180d92e2f2659a36413ac057d3bee2a5
#
_cell.length_a   1.000
_cell.length_b   1.000
_cell.length_c   1.000
_cell.angle_alpha   90.00
_cell.angle_beta   90.00
_cell.angle_gamma   90.00
#
_symmetry.space_group_name_H-M   'P 1'
#
loop_
_entity.id
_entity.type
_entity.pdbx_description
1 polymer ?
#
loop_
_entity_poly.entity_id
_entity_poly.type
_entity_poly.pdbx_seq_one_letter_code
_entity_poly.pdbx_strand_id
1 'polypeptide(L)'
;WAFDAKAQQIWSSFSHRDSEMLLRAIRCPTLVVTGSNGLDYWLGMHPELKDHHALYERELHRRVELVPRGELWVVEGAGHMVHYDQPEALFRQLATWLSEK
;
A
#
# COMPACT_ATOMS: atom_id res chain seq x y z
N TRP A 1 -4.99 17.33 -14.65
CA TRP A 1 -4.29 17.04 -13.43
C TRP A 1 -2.84 16.73 -13.72
N ALA A 2 -1.98 17.63 -13.43
CA ALA A 2 -0.57 17.44 -13.72
C ALA A 2 0.25 17.81 -12.48
N PHE A 3 1.23 16.97 -12.16
CA PHE A 3 2.23 17.33 -11.18
C PHE A 3 3.14 18.39 -11.78
N ASP A 4 3.41 19.44 -11.03
CA ASP A 4 4.45 20.35 -11.48
C ASP A 4 5.84 19.73 -11.23
N ALA A 5 6.85 20.36 -11.81
CA ALA A 5 8.21 19.84 -11.71
C ALA A 5 8.72 19.79 -10.27
N LYS A 6 8.26 20.70 -9.42
CA LYS A 6 8.69 20.74 -8.02
C LYS A 6 8.14 19.55 -7.24
N ALA A 7 6.88 19.17 -7.48
CA ALA A 7 6.29 18.01 -6.82
C ALA A 7 7.02 16.73 -7.21
N GLN A 8 7.40 16.59 -8.48
CA GLN A 8 8.17 15.44 -8.93
C GLN A 8 9.57 15.39 -8.32
N GLN A 9 10.20 16.56 -8.14
CA GLN A 9 11.49 16.62 -7.48
C GLN A 9 11.42 16.19 -6.02
N ILE A 10 10.35 16.56 -5.31
CA ILE A 10 10.12 16.10 -3.95
C ILE A 10 10.02 14.59 -3.90
N TRP A 11 9.23 13.97 -4.79
CA TRP A 11 9.11 12.52 -4.85
C TRP A 11 10.45 11.83 -5.12
N SER A 12 11.23 12.34 -6.05
CA SER A 12 12.50 11.71 -6.42
C SER A 12 13.56 11.85 -5.34
N SER A 13 13.41 12.80 -4.41
CA SER A 13 14.36 13.00 -3.32
C SER A 13 14.08 12.13 -2.09
N PHE A 14 12.92 11.45 -2.03
CA PHE A 14 12.62 10.58 -0.89
C PHE A 14 13.45 9.31 -0.94
N SER A 15 14.11 9.00 0.16
CA SER A 15 14.81 7.73 0.38
C SER A 15 13.89 6.76 1.13
N HIS A 16 14.32 5.49 1.23
CA HIS A 16 13.65 4.51 2.07
C HIS A 16 13.58 4.97 3.52
N ARG A 17 14.64 5.59 4.00
CA ARG A 17 14.69 6.10 5.36
C ARG A 17 13.65 7.18 5.60
N ASP A 18 13.50 8.10 4.64
CA ASP A 18 12.51 9.17 4.73
C ASP A 18 11.09 8.60 4.74
N SER A 19 10.82 7.61 3.89
CA SER A 19 9.53 6.93 3.85
C SER A 19 9.21 6.25 5.17
N GLU A 20 10.18 5.58 5.78
CA GLU A 20 10.00 4.92 7.07
C GLU A 20 9.75 5.91 8.19
N MET A 21 10.45 7.04 8.20
CA MET A 21 10.22 8.08 9.18
C MET A 21 8.80 8.64 9.09
N LEU A 22 8.29 8.85 7.88
CA LEU A 22 6.92 9.30 7.67
C LEU A 22 5.90 8.29 8.18
N LEU A 23 6.12 7.00 7.90
CA LEU A 23 5.22 5.95 8.37
C LEU A 23 5.16 5.91 9.89
N ARG A 24 6.32 6.03 10.55
CA ARG A 24 6.39 6.04 12.02
C ARG A 24 5.73 7.27 12.64
N ALA A 25 5.63 8.34 11.88
CA ALA A 25 5.04 9.59 12.37
C ALA A 25 3.51 9.61 12.28
N ILE A 26 2.89 8.64 11.60
CA ILE A 26 1.44 8.55 11.48
C ILE A 26 0.86 8.08 12.81
N ARG A 27 0.05 8.92 13.44
CA ARG A 27 -0.50 8.62 14.77
C ARG A 27 -1.98 8.29 14.78
N CYS A 28 -2.69 8.55 13.68
CA CYS A 28 -4.11 8.21 13.57
C CYS A 28 -4.28 6.72 13.25
N PRO A 29 -5.46 6.14 13.51
CA PRO A 29 -5.78 4.80 13.01
C PRO A 29 -5.64 4.75 11.49
N THR A 30 -4.93 3.76 10.98
CA THR A 30 -4.60 3.67 9.56
C THR A 30 -4.89 2.26 9.06
N LEU A 31 -5.64 2.17 7.98
CA LEU A 31 -5.88 0.91 7.29
C LEU A 31 -5.16 0.93 5.95
N VAL A 32 -4.29 -0.04 5.74
CA VAL A 32 -3.62 -0.26 4.45
C VAL A 32 -4.33 -1.39 3.74
N VAL A 33 -4.83 -1.12 2.55
CA VAL A 33 -5.56 -2.11 1.75
C VAL A 33 -4.75 -2.45 0.52
N THR A 34 -4.49 -3.74 0.33
CA THR A 34 -3.78 -4.23 -0.87
C THR A 34 -4.54 -5.41 -1.46
N GLY A 35 -4.22 -5.76 -2.71
CA GLY A 35 -4.73 -6.96 -3.34
C GLY A 35 -3.71 -8.09 -3.27
N SER A 36 -4.17 -9.33 -3.16
CA SER A 36 -3.28 -10.48 -3.13
C SER A 36 -2.44 -10.61 -4.40
N ASN A 37 -2.91 -10.04 -5.51
CA ASN A 37 -2.21 -10.02 -6.79
C ASN A 37 -1.54 -8.67 -7.08
N GLY A 38 -1.30 -7.85 -6.04
CA GLY A 38 -0.74 -6.51 -6.19
C GLY A 38 0.62 -6.47 -6.86
N LEU A 39 1.43 -7.50 -6.65
CA LEU A 39 2.75 -7.57 -7.27
C LEU A 39 2.66 -7.68 -8.81
N ASP A 40 1.58 -8.24 -9.33
CA ASP A 40 1.43 -8.43 -10.78
C ASP A 40 1.50 -7.11 -11.55
N TYR A 41 1.03 -6.03 -10.95
CA TYR A 41 1.16 -4.70 -11.54
C TYR A 41 2.63 -4.34 -11.79
N TRP A 42 3.48 -4.63 -10.81
CA TRP A 42 4.91 -4.31 -10.90
C TRP A 42 5.66 -5.24 -11.83
N LEU A 43 5.19 -6.48 -12.01
CA LEU A 43 5.80 -7.44 -12.91
C LEU A 43 5.77 -6.98 -14.37
N GLY A 44 4.77 -6.17 -14.74
CA GLY A 44 4.71 -5.59 -16.06
C GLY A 44 5.85 -4.62 -16.36
N MET A 45 6.38 -3.95 -15.33
CA MET A 45 7.49 -3.01 -15.46
C MET A 45 8.81 -3.61 -15.00
N HIS A 46 8.76 -4.59 -14.10
CA HIS A 46 9.94 -5.19 -13.48
C HIS A 46 9.82 -6.71 -13.48
N PRO A 47 9.98 -7.37 -14.65
CA PRO A 47 9.85 -8.84 -14.74
C PRO A 47 10.80 -9.61 -13.82
N GLU A 48 11.89 -8.99 -13.41
CA GLU A 48 12.86 -9.58 -12.49
C GLU A 48 12.28 -9.86 -11.11
N LEU A 49 11.11 -9.28 -10.78
CA LEU A 49 10.46 -9.49 -9.49
C LEU A 49 9.59 -10.74 -9.45
N LYS A 50 9.54 -11.51 -10.53
CA LYS A 50 8.65 -12.66 -10.70
C LYS A 50 8.71 -13.66 -9.53
N ASP A 51 9.89 -13.91 -9.00
CA ASP A 51 10.10 -14.91 -7.95
C ASP A 51 10.21 -14.29 -6.56
N HIS A 52 9.77 -13.03 -6.40
CA HIS A 52 9.94 -12.27 -5.16
C HIS A 52 8.62 -12.00 -4.41
N HIS A 53 7.60 -12.83 -4.61
CA HIS A 53 6.31 -12.66 -3.92
C HIS A 53 6.46 -12.67 -2.40
N ALA A 54 7.25 -13.61 -1.87
CA ALA A 54 7.46 -13.69 -0.42
C ALA A 54 8.17 -12.45 0.13
N LEU A 55 9.13 -11.93 -0.62
CA LEU A 55 9.83 -10.72 -0.23
C LEU A 55 8.90 -9.51 -0.27
N TYR A 56 8.06 -9.41 -1.30
CA TYR A 56 7.07 -8.34 -1.42
C TYR A 56 6.11 -8.33 -0.23
N GLU A 57 5.55 -9.48 0.12
CA GLU A 57 4.63 -9.58 1.24
C GLU A 57 5.31 -9.26 2.57
N ARG A 58 6.52 -9.74 2.77
CA ARG A 58 7.29 -9.46 3.98
C ARG A 58 7.55 -7.97 4.14
N GLU A 59 7.95 -7.31 3.05
CA GLU A 59 8.23 -5.89 3.06
C GLU A 59 6.96 -5.07 3.32
N LEU A 60 5.83 -5.50 2.76
CA LEU A 60 4.54 -4.86 3.01
C LEU A 60 4.16 -4.93 4.49
N HIS A 61 4.26 -6.11 5.10
CA HIS A 61 3.98 -6.28 6.52
C HIS A 61 4.92 -5.45 7.38
N ARG A 62 6.20 -5.43 7.04
CA ARG A 62 7.20 -4.64 7.74
C ARG A 62 6.84 -3.16 7.74
N ARG A 63 6.41 -2.63 6.61
CA ARG A 63 6.05 -1.21 6.49
C ARG A 63 4.79 -0.87 7.26
N VAL A 64 3.79 -1.74 7.24
CA VAL A 64 2.57 -1.51 8.02
C VAL A 64 2.88 -1.51 9.52
N GLU A 65 3.80 -2.37 9.97
CA GLU A 65 4.20 -2.41 11.37
C GLU A 65 4.88 -1.13 11.83
N LEU A 66 5.46 -0.35 10.93
CA LEU A 66 6.05 0.94 11.28
C LEU A 66 5.00 1.98 11.67
N VAL A 67 3.77 1.82 11.20
CA VAL A 67 2.66 2.71 11.55
C VAL A 67 2.11 2.28 12.91
N PRO A 68 2.20 3.13 13.96
CA PRO A 68 1.85 2.70 15.32
C PRO A 68 0.44 2.16 15.48
N ARG A 69 -0.53 2.68 14.71
CA ARG A 69 -1.91 2.21 14.72
C ARG A 69 -2.33 1.69 13.36
N GLY A 70 -1.40 1.02 12.68
CA GLY A 70 -1.61 0.47 11.35
C GLY A 70 -2.26 -0.90 11.37
N GLU A 71 -3.16 -1.12 10.42
CA GLU A 71 -3.78 -2.42 10.16
C GLU A 71 -3.65 -2.71 8.67
N LEU A 72 -3.45 -3.98 8.34
CA LEU A 72 -3.33 -4.41 6.96
C LEU A 72 -4.51 -5.30 6.59
N TRP A 73 -5.13 -5.02 5.44
CA TRP A 73 -6.13 -5.90 4.85
C TRP A 73 -5.69 -6.25 3.43
N VAL A 74 -5.53 -7.56 3.18
CA VAL A 74 -5.21 -8.08 1.85
C VAL A 74 -6.48 -8.65 1.23
N VAL A 75 -6.92 -8.08 0.11
CA VAL A 75 -8.12 -8.50 -0.59
C VAL A 75 -7.76 -9.63 -1.56
N GLU A 76 -8.29 -10.82 -1.31
CA GLU A 76 -8.03 -11.98 -2.17
C GLU A 76 -8.61 -11.77 -3.57
N GLY A 77 -7.79 -12.10 -4.57
CA GLY A 77 -8.18 -11.99 -5.97
C GLY A 77 -8.12 -10.60 -6.55
N ALA A 78 -7.77 -9.59 -5.76
CA ALA A 78 -7.64 -8.22 -6.24
C ALA A 78 -6.19 -7.93 -6.66
N GLY A 79 -6.03 -7.08 -7.67
CA GLY A 79 -4.73 -6.59 -8.10
C GLY A 79 -4.38 -5.28 -7.40
N HIS A 80 -3.48 -4.53 -8.03
CA HIS A 80 -3.02 -3.25 -7.51
C HIS A 80 -4.16 -2.24 -7.31
N MET A 81 -5.14 -2.26 -8.20
CA MET A 81 -6.30 -1.36 -8.16
C MET A 81 -7.49 -2.07 -7.49
N VAL A 82 -7.43 -2.20 -6.17
CA VAL A 82 -8.44 -2.95 -5.40
C VAL A 82 -9.86 -2.42 -5.62
N HIS A 83 -10.00 -1.11 -5.74
CA HIS A 83 -11.30 -0.47 -5.92
C HIS A 83 -11.95 -0.76 -7.29
N TYR A 84 -11.15 -1.17 -8.28
CA TYR A 84 -11.68 -1.66 -9.55
C TYR A 84 -12.03 -3.13 -9.51
N ASP A 85 -11.19 -3.93 -8.86
CA ASP A 85 -11.32 -5.38 -8.89
C ASP A 85 -12.36 -5.89 -7.89
N GLN A 86 -12.43 -5.28 -6.70
CA GLN A 86 -13.31 -5.72 -5.63
C GLN A 86 -13.96 -4.52 -4.92
N PRO A 87 -14.79 -3.73 -5.65
CA PRO A 87 -15.36 -2.52 -5.07
C PRO A 87 -16.31 -2.78 -3.90
N GLU A 88 -17.15 -3.80 -4.00
CA GLU A 88 -18.11 -4.09 -2.94
C GLU A 88 -17.44 -4.57 -1.66
N ALA A 89 -16.46 -5.46 -1.78
CA ALA A 89 -15.69 -5.95 -0.64
C ALA A 89 -14.94 -4.80 0.03
N LEU A 90 -14.36 -3.92 -0.76
CA LEU A 90 -13.63 -2.76 -0.25
C LEU A 90 -14.56 -1.83 0.53
N PHE A 91 -15.69 -1.45 -0.04
CA PHE A 91 -16.63 -0.54 0.63
C PHE A 91 -17.19 -1.14 1.91
N ARG A 92 -17.53 -2.42 1.89
CA ARG A 92 -18.06 -3.10 3.07
C ARG A 92 -17.03 -3.11 4.20
N GLN A 93 -15.81 -3.45 3.89
CA GLN A 93 -14.74 -3.49 4.89
C GLN A 93 -14.42 -2.10 5.44
N LEU A 94 -14.38 -1.09 4.57
CA LEU A 94 -14.13 0.28 5.00
C LEU A 94 -15.24 0.76 5.94
N ALA A 95 -16.50 0.48 5.63
CA ALA A 95 -17.61 0.86 6.47
C ALA A 95 -17.51 0.21 7.85
N THR A 96 -17.18 -1.08 7.89
CA THR A 96 -17.00 -1.81 9.14
C THR A 96 -15.83 -1.23 9.95
N TRP A 97 -14.71 -1.02 9.30
CA TRP A 97 -13.52 -0.49 9.97
C TRP A 97 -13.76 0.89 10.55
N LEU A 98 -14.40 1.78 9.78
CA LEU A 98 -14.70 3.13 10.23
C LEU A 98 -15.67 3.13 11.41
N SER A 99 -16.64 2.22 11.44
CA SER A 99 -17.61 2.14 12.55
C SER A 99 -16.97 1.67 13.85
N GLU A 100 -15.85 0.96 13.78
CA GLU A 100 -15.11 0.49 14.95
C GLU A 100 -14.14 1.54 15.51
N LYS A 101 -13.89 2.59 14.77
CA LYS A 101 -13.00 3.68 15.16
C LYS A 101 -13.78 4.93 15.48
#